data_22c855fdd0324af7d8a8aa71853e61df
#
_entry.id   22c855fdd0324af7d8a8aa71853e61df
#
_cell.length_a   1.000
_cell.length_b   1.000
_cell.length_c   1.000
_cell.angle_alpha   90.00
_cell.angle_beta   90.00
_cell.angle_gamma   90.00
#
_symmetry.space_group_name_H-M   'P 1'
#
loop_
_entity.id
_entity.type
_entity.pdbx_description
1 polymer ?
#
loop_
_entity_poly.entity_id
_entity_poly.type
_entity_poly.pdbx_seq_one_letter_code
_entity_poly.pdbx_strand_id
1 'polypeptide(L)'
;MKKTLSVISILLIVMMTLSAATISSPAATVNLTKNKVITMDQLNKEVEFYTSNGVTVQQLDVLNSLIDEILIEQGAARDGYTVSDSEVEQLYAQQKASVESQVGKTLTDDEFAAVVSENYGTVDEYKSYLKLQYLTQHYVSGAKADVLNNVAEPTDKEIKTWYRQNSSNFTLPERVRLSLIAMEKTGDVNTDSKKLATLQSCYNDIKSGKITFEKGVQLYTEDTASLSVGGDWGFMADTTTTRTNMGDDFVDAVMFMDAGDVEGVFETPYLYVIVKCTVHADPTVLGLDDTIEEYGITVREYIRQGLLYQNSQYAFINAYNELLADLRNQAKINIILK
;
A
#
# COMPACT_ATOMS: atom_id res chain seq x y z
N MET A 1 -5.57 9.49 11.02
CA MET A 1 -5.87 8.90 9.70
C MET A 1 -5.87 7.38 9.87
N LYS A 2 -7.05 6.81 10.03
CA LYS A 2 -7.23 5.35 10.09
C LYS A 2 -7.32 4.87 8.65
N LYS A 3 -6.26 4.30 8.12
CA LYS A 3 -6.25 3.70 6.78
C LYS A 3 -6.33 2.18 6.93
N THR A 4 -7.47 1.67 6.53
CA THR A 4 -7.71 0.45 5.75
C THR A 4 -6.50 -0.52 5.70
N LEU A 5 -6.35 -1.36 6.72
CA LEU A 5 -5.69 -2.63 6.52
C LEU A 5 -6.67 -3.51 5.74
N SER A 6 -6.24 -3.84 4.56
CA SER A 6 -6.91 -4.63 3.55
C SER A 6 -7.34 -6.00 4.08
N VAL A 7 -8.51 -6.39 3.66
CA VAL A 7 -9.32 -7.59 3.90
C VAL A 7 -8.61 -8.88 3.40
N ILE A 8 -7.46 -9.23 3.96
CA ILE A 8 -6.83 -10.56 3.78
C ILE A 8 -6.33 -11.10 5.13
N SER A 9 -7.03 -10.82 6.20
CA SER A 9 -6.61 -11.25 7.54
C SER A 9 -7.79 -11.77 8.32
N ILE A 10 -8.47 -12.78 7.79
CA ILE A 10 -9.29 -13.67 8.59
C ILE A 10 -8.80 -15.09 8.31
N LEU A 11 -7.51 -15.33 8.56
CA LEU A 11 -7.04 -16.64 8.94
C LEU A 11 -6.72 -16.57 10.42
N LEU A 12 -7.48 -17.30 11.18
CA LEU A 12 -7.45 -17.33 12.62
C LEU A 12 -6.14 -17.92 13.17
N ILE A 13 -5.76 -17.42 14.33
CA ILE A 13 -4.59 -17.84 15.09
C ILE A 13 -5.05 -18.79 16.18
N VAL A 14 -4.54 -19.99 16.20
CA VAL A 14 -4.64 -20.88 17.35
C VAL A 14 -3.30 -21.28 17.89
N MET A 15 -3.18 -21.10 19.15
CA MET A 15 -2.00 -21.40 19.92
C MET A 15 -2.20 -22.60 20.80
N MET A 16 -1.37 -23.61 20.58
CA MET A 16 -1.27 -24.72 21.52
C MET A 16 -0.16 -24.46 22.53
N THR A 17 -0.48 -23.87 23.68
CA THR A 17 0.41 -23.92 24.84
C THR A 17 0.20 -25.24 25.58
N LEU A 18 1.29 -26.01 25.73
CA LEU A 18 1.33 -27.11 26.73
C LEU A 18 1.37 -26.47 28.13
N SER A 19 0.21 -26.24 28.72
CA SER A 19 0.11 -25.96 30.16
C SER A 19 -0.28 -27.20 30.90
N ALA A 20 0.30 -27.40 32.07
CA ALA A 20 0.06 -28.55 32.95
C ALA A 20 -1.43 -28.74 33.27
N ALA A 21 -1.88 -29.95 33.11
CA ALA A 21 -3.22 -30.49 33.17
C ALA A 21 -4.16 -29.95 34.26
N THR A 22 -4.99 -29.02 33.90
CA THR A 22 -6.40 -29.05 34.29
C THR A 22 -7.12 -29.83 33.19
N ILE A 23 -7.95 -30.83 33.54
CA ILE A 23 -8.70 -31.62 32.57
C ILE A 23 -9.81 -30.74 32.01
N SER A 24 -9.50 -29.93 30.99
CA SER A 24 -10.52 -29.15 30.27
C SER A 24 -11.38 -30.08 29.44
N SER A 25 -12.69 -29.90 29.49
CA SER A 25 -13.62 -30.72 28.71
C SER A 25 -13.39 -30.48 27.19
N PRO A 26 -13.59 -31.54 26.39
CA PRO A 26 -13.45 -31.40 24.93
C PRO A 26 -14.60 -30.57 24.36
N ALA A 27 -14.25 -29.63 23.47
CA ALA A 27 -15.19 -28.86 22.62
C ALA A 27 -15.43 -29.58 21.28
N ALA A 28 -14.38 -30.16 20.71
CA ALA A 28 -14.48 -31.01 19.52
C ALA A 28 -13.32 -32.01 19.43
N THR A 29 -13.52 -33.02 18.58
CA THR A 29 -12.44 -33.90 18.12
C THR A 29 -12.36 -33.90 16.62
N VAL A 30 -11.15 -33.84 16.05
CA VAL A 30 -10.86 -33.81 14.62
C VAL A 30 -9.87 -34.95 14.30
N ASN A 31 -10.19 -35.74 13.31
CA ASN A 31 -9.34 -36.84 12.86
C ASN A 31 -9.38 -36.95 11.34
N LEU A 32 -8.34 -36.45 10.69
CA LEU A 32 -8.07 -36.65 9.26
C LEU A 32 -6.97 -37.75 9.13
N THR A 33 -5.81 -37.54 9.75
CA THR A 33 -4.69 -38.48 9.80
C THR A 33 -4.37 -38.94 11.21
N LYS A 34 -4.64 -38.10 12.21
CA LYS A 34 -4.48 -38.36 13.63
C LYS A 34 -5.56 -37.67 14.44
N ASN A 35 -5.95 -38.30 15.57
CA ASN A 35 -6.93 -37.70 16.45
C ASN A 35 -6.37 -36.48 17.18
N LYS A 36 -7.05 -35.33 17.08
CA LYS A 36 -6.76 -34.11 17.80
C LYS A 36 -8.00 -33.66 18.55
N VAL A 37 -7.82 -33.20 19.79
CA VAL A 37 -8.88 -32.70 20.64
C VAL A 37 -8.72 -31.17 20.75
N ILE A 38 -9.81 -30.45 20.51
CA ILE A 38 -9.93 -29.04 20.85
C ILE A 38 -10.61 -28.99 22.21
N THR A 39 -9.98 -28.33 23.17
CA THR A 39 -10.53 -28.21 24.52
C THR A 39 -11.36 -26.93 24.68
N MET A 40 -12.25 -26.89 25.66
CA MET A 40 -13.01 -25.69 26.00
C MET A 40 -12.10 -24.53 26.41
N ASP A 41 -10.98 -24.79 27.07
CA ASP A 41 -10.02 -23.73 27.43
C ASP A 41 -9.36 -23.11 26.22
N GLN A 42 -8.99 -23.92 25.20
CA GLN A 42 -8.48 -23.42 23.94
C GLN A 42 -9.51 -22.57 23.22
N LEU A 43 -10.75 -23.06 23.12
CA LEU A 43 -11.83 -22.33 22.49
C LEU A 43 -12.14 -21.01 23.22
N ASN A 44 -12.22 -21.02 24.53
CA ASN A 44 -12.50 -19.83 25.32
C ASN A 44 -11.38 -18.79 25.23
N LYS A 45 -10.11 -19.22 25.25
CA LYS A 45 -8.95 -18.34 25.05
C LYS A 45 -9.04 -17.63 23.71
N GLU A 46 -9.43 -18.34 22.65
CA GLU A 46 -9.56 -17.77 21.32
C GLU A 46 -10.72 -16.77 21.22
N VAL A 47 -11.87 -17.13 21.77
CA VAL A 47 -13.03 -16.20 21.88
C VAL A 47 -12.67 -14.94 22.66
N GLU A 48 -11.92 -15.10 23.76
CA GLU A 48 -11.44 -13.96 24.57
C GLU A 48 -10.49 -13.06 23.79
N PHE A 49 -9.59 -13.64 22.99
CA PHE A 49 -8.70 -12.89 22.12
C PHE A 49 -9.48 -12.00 21.14
N TYR A 50 -10.51 -12.52 20.47
CA TYR A 50 -11.34 -11.69 19.58
C TYR A 50 -12.10 -10.61 20.33
N THR A 51 -12.74 -10.97 21.43
CA THR A 51 -13.59 -10.03 22.18
C THR A 51 -12.79 -8.92 22.85
N SER A 52 -11.57 -9.21 23.34
CA SER A 52 -10.67 -8.20 23.90
C SER A 52 -10.15 -7.21 22.83
N ASN A 53 -10.08 -7.66 21.56
CA ASN A 53 -9.76 -6.82 20.41
C ASN A 53 -10.99 -6.14 19.78
N GLY A 54 -12.15 -6.17 20.46
CA GLY A 54 -13.37 -5.49 20.02
C GLY A 54 -14.14 -6.20 18.90
N VAL A 55 -13.82 -7.46 18.61
CA VAL A 55 -14.50 -8.27 17.59
C VAL A 55 -15.54 -9.17 18.25
N THR A 56 -16.79 -9.02 17.89
CA THR A 56 -17.87 -9.92 18.34
C THR A 56 -17.86 -11.18 17.49
N VAL A 57 -17.68 -12.35 18.11
CA VAL A 57 -17.66 -13.66 17.44
C VAL A 57 -18.64 -14.64 18.08
N GLN A 58 -19.14 -15.58 17.29
CA GLN A 58 -19.91 -16.71 17.81
C GLN A 58 -18.92 -17.84 18.17
N GLN A 59 -19.11 -18.46 19.32
CA GLN A 59 -18.23 -19.52 19.82
C GLN A 59 -18.14 -20.70 18.81
N LEU A 60 -19.22 -21.01 18.10
CA LEU A 60 -19.24 -22.06 17.09
C LEU A 60 -18.38 -21.70 15.85
N ASP A 61 -18.36 -20.43 15.46
CA ASP A 61 -17.54 -19.98 14.31
C ASP A 61 -16.06 -20.09 14.67
N VAL A 62 -15.68 -19.67 15.88
CA VAL A 62 -14.32 -19.83 16.39
C VAL A 62 -13.93 -21.32 16.44
N LEU A 63 -14.83 -22.19 16.95
CA LEU A 63 -14.57 -23.63 16.97
C LEU A 63 -14.38 -24.21 15.56
N ASN A 64 -15.19 -23.78 14.60
CA ASN A 64 -15.04 -24.21 13.20
C ASN A 64 -13.71 -23.80 12.60
N SER A 65 -13.23 -22.61 12.90
CA SER A 65 -11.91 -22.16 12.45
C SER A 65 -10.78 -23.00 13.06
N LEU A 66 -10.86 -23.32 14.35
CA LEU A 66 -9.93 -24.22 15.02
C LEU A 66 -9.89 -25.62 14.36
N ILE A 67 -11.06 -26.12 13.95
CA ILE A 67 -11.18 -27.38 13.21
C ILE A 67 -10.48 -27.25 11.85
N ASP A 68 -10.69 -26.15 11.11
CA ASP A 68 -10.11 -25.92 9.79
C ASP A 68 -8.59 -25.84 9.82
N GLU A 69 -8.01 -25.20 10.84
CA GLU A 69 -6.57 -25.16 11.04
C GLU A 69 -5.96 -26.55 11.26
N ILE A 70 -6.59 -27.35 12.09
CA ILE A 70 -6.17 -28.75 12.31
C ILE A 70 -6.25 -29.55 11.01
N LEU A 71 -7.27 -29.33 10.21
CA LEU A 71 -7.44 -30.01 8.93
C LEU A 71 -6.37 -29.59 7.92
N ILE A 72 -6.06 -28.30 7.85
CA ILE A 72 -4.97 -27.76 7.02
C ILE A 72 -3.63 -28.37 7.46
N GLU A 73 -3.31 -28.33 8.76
CA GLU A 73 -2.07 -28.93 9.27
C GLU A 73 -1.94 -30.42 8.93
N GLN A 74 -3.00 -31.17 9.17
CA GLN A 74 -3.00 -32.63 8.92
C GLN A 74 -3.01 -32.95 7.42
N GLY A 75 -3.76 -32.20 6.63
CA GLY A 75 -3.83 -32.34 5.18
C GLY A 75 -2.49 -32.00 4.53
N ALA A 76 -1.92 -30.85 4.87
CA ALA A 76 -0.62 -30.41 4.37
C ALA A 76 0.48 -31.47 4.69
N ALA A 77 0.56 -31.92 5.94
CA ALA A 77 1.53 -32.92 6.34
C ALA A 77 1.34 -34.25 5.59
N ARG A 78 0.10 -34.71 5.39
CA ARG A 78 -0.24 -35.90 4.61
C ARG A 78 0.24 -35.79 3.16
N ASP A 79 0.05 -34.62 2.56
CA ASP A 79 0.29 -34.37 1.15
C ASP A 79 1.73 -33.85 0.87
N GLY A 80 2.58 -33.83 1.91
CA GLY A 80 4.01 -33.53 1.81
C GLY A 80 4.36 -32.03 1.87
N TYR A 81 3.43 -31.18 2.26
CA TYR A 81 3.68 -29.75 2.48
C TYR A 81 4.11 -29.50 3.92
N THR A 82 5.25 -28.88 4.09
CA THR A 82 5.83 -28.57 5.41
C THR A 82 6.45 -27.18 5.42
N VAL A 83 6.58 -26.59 6.59
CA VAL A 83 7.33 -25.36 6.84
C VAL A 83 8.35 -25.64 7.91
N SER A 84 9.62 -25.43 7.58
CA SER A 84 10.74 -25.60 8.49
C SER A 84 10.85 -24.45 9.49
N ASP A 85 11.50 -24.69 10.63
CA ASP A 85 11.73 -23.64 11.62
C ASP A 85 12.64 -22.53 11.05
N SER A 86 13.56 -22.84 10.14
CA SER A 86 14.37 -21.86 9.43
C SER A 86 13.54 -20.91 8.55
N GLU A 87 12.51 -21.43 7.88
CA GLU A 87 11.57 -20.61 7.10
C GLU A 87 10.74 -19.72 8.01
N VAL A 88 10.33 -20.21 9.18
CA VAL A 88 9.61 -19.41 10.18
C VAL A 88 10.47 -18.26 10.70
N GLU A 89 11.77 -18.50 10.96
CA GLU A 89 12.68 -17.42 11.38
C GLU A 89 12.86 -16.37 10.26
N GLN A 90 12.93 -16.80 9.00
CA GLN A 90 12.99 -15.88 7.86
C GLN A 90 11.71 -15.05 7.73
N LEU A 91 10.52 -15.66 7.88
CA LEU A 91 9.24 -14.95 7.89
C LEU A 91 9.17 -13.94 9.03
N TYR A 92 9.61 -14.31 10.22
CA TYR A 92 9.66 -13.41 11.37
C TYR A 92 10.59 -12.20 11.11
N ALA A 93 11.77 -12.44 10.54
CA ALA A 93 12.69 -11.38 10.16
C ALA A 93 12.13 -10.46 9.06
N GLN A 94 11.41 -11.01 8.08
CA GLN A 94 10.74 -10.21 7.04
C GLN A 94 9.63 -9.32 7.63
N GLN A 95 8.87 -9.83 8.59
CA GLN A 95 7.85 -9.03 9.27
C GLN A 95 8.49 -7.88 10.06
N LYS A 96 9.60 -8.14 10.76
CA LYS A 96 10.37 -7.10 11.44
C LYS A 96 10.82 -6.02 10.46
N ALA A 97 11.43 -6.39 9.34
CA ALA A 97 11.88 -5.44 8.30
C ALA A 97 10.73 -4.62 7.71
N SER A 98 9.55 -5.23 7.53
CA SER A 98 8.35 -4.54 7.07
C SER A 98 7.89 -3.47 8.06
N VAL A 99 7.85 -3.79 9.36
CA VAL A 99 7.49 -2.83 10.42
C VAL A 99 8.54 -1.70 10.48
N GLU A 100 9.83 -2.02 10.44
CA GLU A 100 10.93 -1.04 10.40
C GLU A 100 10.77 -0.05 9.25
N SER A 101 10.45 -0.55 8.07
CA SER A 101 10.18 0.29 6.88
C SER A 101 8.97 1.22 7.07
N GLN A 102 7.91 0.74 7.72
CA GLN A 102 6.70 1.54 7.96
C GLN A 102 6.91 2.64 9.01
N VAL A 103 7.71 2.37 10.05
CA VAL A 103 7.98 3.33 11.12
C VAL A 103 9.21 4.20 10.83
N GLY A 104 9.97 3.90 9.78
CA GLY A 104 11.19 4.63 9.40
C GLY A 104 12.34 4.49 10.40
N LYS A 105 12.36 3.41 11.20
CA LYS A 105 13.33 3.19 12.29
C LYS A 105 13.71 1.71 12.37
N THR A 106 14.99 1.41 12.54
CA THR A 106 15.46 0.06 12.90
C THR A 106 15.04 -0.28 14.32
N LEU A 107 14.47 -1.48 14.51
CA LEU A 107 14.03 -2.00 15.80
C LEU A 107 15.02 -3.03 16.34
N THR A 108 15.26 -2.99 17.64
CA THR A 108 15.91 -4.13 18.33
C THR A 108 14.94 -5.32 18.37
N ASP A 109 15.45 -6.51 18.70
CA ASP A 109 14.61 -7.70 18.83
C ASP A 109 13.60 -7.57 19.97
N ASP A 110 13.97 -6.93 21.07
CA ASP A 110 13.09 -6.66 22.20
C ASP A 110 11.98 -5.65 21.84
N GLU A 111 12.32 -4.59 21.09
CA GLU A 111 11.32 -3.62 20.61
C GLU A 111 10.31 -4.30 19.66
N PHE A 112 10.78 -5.15 18.75
CA PHE A 112 9.87 -5.86 17.85
C PHE A 112 9.06 -6.93 18.62
N ALA A 113 9.65 -7.65 19.57
CA ALA A 113 8.94 -8.58 20.43
C ALA A 113 7.83 -7.88 21.24
N ALA A 114 8.05 -6.63 21.69
CA ALA A 114 7.01 -5.85 22.36
C ALA A 114 5.84 -5.52 21.43
N VAL A 115 6.13 -5.10 20.17
CA VAL A 115 5.10 -4.86 19.13
C VAL A 115 4.30 -6.12 18.83
N VAL A 116 4.97 -7.27 18.74
CA VAL A 116 4.33 -8.57 18.55
C VAL A 116 3.43 -8.92 19.73
N SER A 117 3.94 -8.73 20.95
CA SER A 117 3.22 -9.13 22.17
C SER A 117 1.96 -8.31 22.42
N GLU A 118 1.93 -7.08 21.98
CA GLU A 118 0.75 -6.21 22.07
C GLU A 118 -0.43 -6.73 21.22
N ASN A 119 -0.14 -7.40 20.10
CA ASN A 119 -1.15 -7.78 19.11
C ASN A 119 -1.37 -9.30 18.98
N TYR A 120 -0.39 -10.13 19.36
CA TYR A 120 -0.38 -11.57 19.06
C TYR A 120 -0.01 -12.44 20.27
N GLY A 121 0.23 -11.87 21.44
CA GLY A 121 0.68 -12.61 22.62
C GLY A 121 2.20 -12.78 22.67
N THR A 122 2.73 -13.98 22.73
CA THR A 122 4.18 -14.23 22.78
C THR A 122 4.81 -14.30 21.37
N VAL A 123 6.12 -14.12 21.29
CA VAL A 123 6.87 -14.30 20.03
C VAL A 123 6.69 -15.72 19.46
N ASP A 124 6.66 -16.75 20.32
CA ASP A 124 6.46 -18.14 19.86
C ASP A 124 5.06 -18.35 19.29
N GLU A 125 4.08 -17.71 19.89
CA GLU A 125 2.71 -17.68 19.41
C GLU A 125 2.66 -17.01 18.03
N TYR A 126 3.28 -15.86 17.86
CA TYR A 126 3.36 -15.19 16.57
C TYR A 126 4.09 -16.01 15.50
N LYS A 127 5.20 -16.67 15.86
CA LYS A 127 5.90 -17.58 14.95
C LYS A 127 5.02 -18.77 14.53
N SER A 128 4.23 -19.30 15.45
CA SER A 128 3.26 -20.37 15.15
C SER A 128 2.18 -19.90 14.17
N TYR A 129 1.70 -18.69 14.35
CA TYR A 129 0.79 -18.03 13.41
C TYR A 129 1.42 -17.86 12.02
N LEU A 130 2.62 -17.32 11.91
CA LEU A 130 3.33 -17.18 10.65
C LEU A 130 3.52 -18.52 9.95
N LYS A 131 3.86 -19.56 10.74
CA LYS A 131 4.01 -20.94 10.23
C LYS A 131 2.71 -21.44 9.62
N LEU A 132 1.60 -21.29 10.31
CA LEU A 132 0.29 -21.74 9.82
C LEU A 132 -0.17 -20.96 8.59
N GLN A 133 -0.02 -19.65 8.59
CA GLN A 133 -0.35 -18.81 7.43
C GLN A 133 0.44 -19.23 6.19
N TYR A 134 1.75 -19.36 6.34
CA TYR A 134 2.62 -19.75 5.23
C TYR A 134 2.34 -21.18 4.76
N LEU A 135 2.14 -22.12 5.70
CA LEU A 135 1.74 -23.49 5.38
C LEU A 135 0.44 -23.52 4.58
N THR A 136 -0.56 -22.78 5.03
CA THR A 136 -1.86 -22.70 4.34
C THR A 136 -1.70 -22.16 2.92
N GLN A 137 -0.99 -21.05 2.75
CA GLN A 137 -0.74 -20.47 1.44
C GLN A 137 0.01 -21.45 0.52
N HIS A 138 1.05 -22.11 1.05
CA HIS A 138 1.86 -23.06 0.29
C HIS A 138 1.05 -24.31 -0.08
N TYR A 139 0.26 -24.84 0.85
CA TYR A 139 -0.58 -25.99 0.60
C TYR A 139 -1.69 -25.70 -0.42
N VAL A 140 -2.43 -24.62 -0.26
CA VAL A 140 -3.47 -24.20 -1.23
C VAL A 140 -2.85 -23.98 -2.60
N SER A 141 -1.75 -23.25 -2.68
CA SER A 141 -1.07 -22.94 -3.95
C SER A 141 -0.58 -24.21 -4.66
N GLY A 142 -0.08 -25.19 -3.92
CA GLY A 142 0.36 -26.46 -4.51
C GLY A 142 -0.80 -27.39 -4.86
N ALA A 143 -1.73 -27.61 -3.93
CA ALA A 143 -2.85 -28.55 -4.11
C ALA A 143 -3.88 -28.07 -5.15
N LYS A 144 -3.99 -26.76 -5.38
CA LYS A 144 -4.93 -26.14 -6.33
C LYS A 144 -4.21 -25.35 -7.43
N ALA A 145 -2.98 -25.72 -7.75
CA ALA A 145 -2.16 -25.03 -8.75
C ALA A 145 -2.86 -24.89 -10.11
N ASP A 146 -3.62 -25.89 -10.52
CA ASP A 146 -4.35 -25.87 -11.79
C ASP A 146 -5.40 -24.73 -11.85
N VAL A 147 -6.07 -24.43 -10.73
CA VAL A 147 -7.02 -23.33 -10.64
C VAL A 147 -6.30 -21.98 -10.58
N LEU A 148 -5.26 -21.90 -9.77
CA LEU A 148 -4.56 -20.65 -9.48
C LEU A 148 -3.67 -20.19 -10.64
N ASN A 149 -3.12 -21.12 -11.43
CA ASN A 149 -2.33 -20.79 -12.62
C ASN A 149 -3.20 -20.43 -13.85
N ASN A 150 -4.50 -20.65 -13.79
CA ASN A 150 -5.45 -20.41 -14.89
C ASN A 150 -6.50 -19.35 -14.55
N VAL A 151 -6.13 -18.37 -13.73
CA VAL A 151 -7.01 -17.22 -13.46
C VAL A 151 -7.27 -16.47 -14.75
N ALA A 152 -8.56 -16.30 -15.08
CA ALA A 152 -8.95 -15.64 -16.32
C ALA A 152 -8.53 -14.17 -16.33
N GLU A 153 -7.94 -13.73 -17.43
CA GLU A 153 -7.66 -12.32 -17.68
C GLU A 153 -8.97 -11.52 -17.72
N PRO A 154 -8.98 -10.31 -17.18
CA PRO A 154 -10.13 -9.43 -17.29
C PRO A 154 -10.49 -9.13 -18.74
N THR A 155 -11.75 -9.26 -19.08
CA THR A 155 -12.25 -8.94 -20.42
C THR A 155 -12.29 -7.42 -20.65
N ASP A 156 -12.21 -6.99 -21.90
CA ASP A 156 -12.36 -5.57 -22.27
C ASP A 156 -13.72 -4.99 -21.79
N LYS A 157 -14.77 -5.81 -21.71
CA LYS A 157 -16.06 -5.41 -21.15
C LYS A 157 -15.99 -5.10 -19.66
N GLU A 158 -15.26 -5.89 -18.89
CA GLU A 158 -15.08 -5.67 -17.44
C GLU A 158 -14.25 -4.41 -17.20
N ILE A 159 -13.15 -4.23 -17.93
CA ILE A 159 -12.30 -3.04 -17.87
C ILE A 159 -13.12 -1.77 -18.17
N LYS A 160 -13.90 -1.77 -19.26
CA LYS A 160 -14.77 -0.64 -19.62
C LYS A 160 -15.86 -0.40 -18.60
N THR A 161 -16.39 -1.44 -17.98
CA THR A 161 -17.43 -1.33 -16.95
C THR A 161 -16.86 -0.73 -15.68
N TRP A 162 -15.70 -1.19 -15.25
CA TRP A 162 -15.00 -0.68 -14.09
C TRP A 162 -14.61 0.80 -14.29
N TYR A 163 -14.04 1.14 -15.45
CA TYR A 163 -13.68 2.51 -15.80
C TYR A 163 -14.88 3.44 -15.72
N ARG A 164 -16.03 3.08 -16.31
CA ARG A 164 -17.25 3.92 -16.26
C ARG A 164 -17.75 4.20 -14.84
N GLN A 165 -17.54 3.27 -13.93
CA GLN A 165 -17.95 3.39 -12.53
C GLN A 165 -16.93 4.19 -11.69
N ASN A 166 -15.68 4.28 -12.14
CA ASN A 166 -14.56 4.81 -11.37
C ASN A 166 -13.75 5.87 -12.15
N SER A 167 -14.31 6.45 -13.23
CA SER A 167 -13.56 7.38 -14.10
C SER A 167 -13.07 8.63 -13.35
N SER A 168 -13.77 9.05 -12.30
CA SER A 168 -13.33 10.15 -11.43
C SER A 168 -11.95 9.93 -10.79
N ASN A 169 -11.53 8.68 -10.61
CA ASN A 169 -10.22 8.34 -10.07
C ASN A 169 -9.06 8.69 -11.04
N PHE A 170 -9.39 8.95 -12.29
CA PHE A 170 -8.45 9.31 -13.36
C PHE A 170 -8.58 10.78 -13.79
N THR A 171 -9.16 11.60 -12.93
CA THR A 171 -9.26 13.03 -13.20
C THR A 171 -7.95 13.71 -12.84
N LEU A 172 -7.30 14.30 -13.82
CA LEU A 172 -6.23 15.25 -13.63
C LEU A 172 -6.86 16.61 -13.29
N PRO A 173 -6.47 17.25 -12.19
CA PRO A 173 -6.94 18.58 -11.85
C PRO A 173 -6.45 19.60 -12.87
N GLU A 174 -7.00 20.80 -12.80
CA GLU A 174 -6.43 21.99 -13.43
C GLU A 174 -4.95 22.12 -13.05
N ARG A 175 -4.10 22.39 -14.04
CA ARG A 175 -2.65 22.44 -13.83
C ARG A 175 -1.98 23.34 -14.86
N VAL A 176 -0.88 23.92 -14.45
CA VAL A 176 -0.04 24.76 -15.30
C VAL A 176 1.33 24.12 -15.47
N ARG A 177 1.90 24.14 -16.69
CA ARG A 177 3.28 23.78 -16.93
C ARG A 177 4.11 25.03 -16.91
N LEU A 178 5.09 25.06 -16.02
CA LEU A 178 5.91 26.24 -15.75
C LEU A 178 7.34 26.03 -16.21
N SER A 179 7.93 27.10 -16.76
CA SER A 179 9.38 27.25 -16.83
C SER A 179 9.80 28.34 -15.85
N LEU A 180 10.94 28.14 -15.17
CA LEU A 180 11.42 29.03 -14.13
C LEU A 180 12.79 29.62 -14.46
N ILE A 181 12.98 30.90 -14.08
CA ILE A 181 14.28 31.46 -13.79
C ILE A 181 14.37 31.54 -12.29
N ALA A 182 15.20 30.70 -11.67
CA ALA A 182 15.23 30.49 -10.22
C ALA A 182 16.59 30.79 -9.60
N MET A 183 16.56 31.51 -8.49
CA MET A 183 17.72 31.74 -7.61
C MET A 183 17.40 31.25 -6.20
N GLU A 184 18.30 30.48 -5.61
CA GLU A 184 18.10 29.93 -4.26
C GLU A 184 18.33 31.00 -3.19
N LYS A 185 17.49 31.00 -2.17
CA LYS A 185 17.69 31.80 -0.97
C LYS A 185 18.83 31.24 -0.14
N THR A 186 19.71 32.11 0.31
CA THR A 186 20.88 31.71 1.12
C THR A 186 20.64 31.89 2.62
N GLY A 187 19.62 32.67 3.00
CA GLY A 187 19.39 33.13 4.37
C GLY A 187 20.27 34.32 4.79
N ASP A 188 21.23 34.74 3.94
CA ASP A 188 21.99 36.00 4.15
C ASP A 188 21.26 37.16 3.49
N VAL A 189 20.79 38.11 4.29
CA VAL A 189 19.94 39.23 3.85
C VAL A 189 20.61 40.07 2.74
N ASN A 190 21.93 40.25 2.78
CA ASN A 190 22.61 41.06 1.79
C ASN A 190 22.76 40.35 0.44
N THR A 191 23.02 39.04 0.48
CA THR A 191 23.13 38.19 -0.69
C THR A 191 21.74 38.01 -1.34
N ASP A 192 20.72 37.73 -0.53
CA ASP A 192 19.36 37.53 -0.98
C ASP A 192 18.77 38.79 -1.58
N SER A 193 19.03 39.97 -1.00
CA SER A 193 18.63 41.27 -1.59
C SER A 193 19.27 41.52 -2.96
N LYS A 194 20.53 41.11 -3.17
CA LYS A 194 21.20 41.22 -4.47
C LYS A 194 20.60 40.29 -5.51
N LYS A 195 20.31 39.04 -5.11
CA LYS A 195 19.65 38.03 -5.96
C LYS A 195 18.28 38.53 -6.42
N LEU A 196 17.48 39.03 -5.48
CA LEU A 196 16.17 39.60 -5.76
C LEU A 196 16.27 40.80 -6.76
N ALA A 197 17.19 41.74 -6.51
CA ALA A 197 17.41 42.88 -7.41
C ALA A 197 17.88 42.44 -8.81
N THR A 198 18.71 41.38 -8.89
CA THR A 198 19.16 40.79 -10.15
C THR A 198 18.00 40.21 -10.93
N LEU A 199 17.13 39.43 -10.29
CA LEU A 199 15.95 38.88 -10.94
C LEU A 199 14.94 39.96 -11.32
N GLN A 200 14.76 41.02 -10.51
CA GLN A 200 13.90 42.13 -10.85
C GLN A 200 14.41 42.86 -12.10
N SER A 201 15.72 43.03 -12.26
CA SER A 201 16.30 43.57 -13.49
C SER A 201 16.09 42.66 -14.69
N CYS A 202 16.28 41.35 -14.51
CA CYS A 202 16.03 40.32 -15.53
C CYS A 202 14.57 40.37 -15.99
N TYR A 203 13.61 40.40 -15.05
CA TYR A 203 12.20 40.50 -15.35
C TYR A 203 11.87 41.73 -16.17
N ASN A 204 12.38 42.89 -15.80
CA ASN A 204 12.19 44.15 -16.55
C ASN A 204 12.79 44.05 -17.96
N ASP A 205 13.96 43.44 -18.12
CA ASP A 205 14.60 43.23 -19.43
C ASP A 205 13.78 42.25 -20.30
N ILE A 206 13.14 41.24 -19.71
CA ILE A 206 12.22 40.33 -20.41
C ILE A 206 10.95 41.07 -20.82
N LYS A 207 10.28 41.76 -19.89
CA LYS A 207 9.03 42.49 -20.19
C LYS A 207 9.22 43.61 -21.24
N SER A 208 10.40 44.20 -21.31
CA SER A 208 10.74 45.19 -22.34
C SER A 208 11.20 44.61 -23.68
N GLY A 209 11.33 43.26 -23.75
CA GLY A 209 11.79 42.58 -24.95
C GLY A 209 13.30 42.71 -25.22
N LYS A 210 14.09 43.20 -24.26
CA LYS A 210 15.54 43.34 -24.38
C LYS A 210 16.25 41.97 -24.37
N ILE A 211 15.72 41.02 -23.63
CA ILE A 211 16.12 39.61 -23.65
C ILE A 211 14.88 38.69 -23.71
N THR A 212 15.06 37.48 -24.20
CA THR A 212 14.01 36.46 -24.10
C THR A 212 14.00 35.77 -22.73
N PHE A 213 12.89 35.12 -22.37
CA PHE A 213 12.81 34.33 -21.17
C PHE A 213 13.89 33.24 -21.15
N GLU A 214 14.06 32.52 -22.26
CA GLU A 214 15.05 31.44 -22.43
C GLU A 214 16.49 31.97 -22.24
N LYS A 215 16.76 33.20 -22.67
CA LYS A 215 18.04 33.84 -22.39
C LYS A 215 18.22 34.16 -20.91
N GLY A 216 17.14 34.57 -20.25
CA GLY A 216 17.11 34.78 -18.80
C GLY A 216 17.42 33.48 -18.02
N VAL A 217 16.81 32.35 -18.44
CA VAL A 217 17.11 31.02 -17.88
C VAL A 217 18.60 30.73 -17.95
N GLN A 218 19.21 30.88 -19.14
CA GLN A 218 20.65 30.60 -19.33
C GLN A 218 21.59 31.47 -18.49
N LEU A 219 21.18 32.72 -18.20
CA LEU A 219 22.05 33.71 -17.55
C LEU A 219 21.90 33.71 -16.02
N TYR A 220 20.73 33.36 -15.50
CA TYR A 220 20.39 33.64 -14.12
C TYR A 220 19.87 32.42 -13.32
N THR A 221 19.46 31.32 -13.98
CA THR A 221 18.99 30.13 -13.25
C THR A 221 20.14 29.43 -12.53
N GLU A 222 20.00 29.26 -11.22
CA GLU A 222 20.94 28.51 -10.39
C GLU A 222 20.56 27.01 -10.31
N ASP A 223 19.32 26.64 -10.59
CA ASP A 223 18.89 25.23 -10.68
C ASP A 223 19.44 24.57 -11.95
N THR A 224 20.48 23.76 -11.76
CA THR A 224 21.16 23.08 -12.86
C THR A 224 20.32 21.99 -13.53
N ALA A 225 19.33 21.43 -12.84
CA ALA A 225 18.44 20.41 -13.39
C ALA A 225 17.50 21.04 -14.43
N SER A 226 16.79 22.10 -14.07
CA SER A 226 15.89 22.81 -15.00
C SER A 226 16.64 23.57 -16.09
N LEU A 227 17.86 24.06 -15.81
CA LEU A 227 18.70 24.74 -16.79
C LEU A 227 18.92 23.91 -18.06
N SER A 228 19.18 22.59 -17.89
CA SER A 228 19.45 21.67 -19.00
C SER A 228 18.25 21.48 -19.96
N VAL A 229 17.04 21.74 -19.49
CA VAL A 229 15.76 21.60 -20.21
C VAL A 229 15.06 22.96 -20.43
N GLY A 230 15.82 24.05 -20.42
CA GLY A 230 15.30 25.38 -20.72
C GLY A 230 14.45 25.99 -19.61
N GLY A 231 14.70 25.60 -18.37
CA GLY A 231 13.96 26.04 -17.19
C GLY A 231 12.65 25.29 -16.95
N ASP A 232 12.31 24.30 -17.77
CA ASP A 232 11.06 23.54 -17.62
C ASP A 232 11.02 22.82 -16.25
N TRP A 233 10.02 23.17 -15.47
CA TRP A 233 9.80 22.64 -14.12
C TRP A 233 8.69 21.59 -14.09
N GLY A 234 7.99 21.40 -15.21
CA GLY A 234 6.91 20.46 -15.36
C GLY A 234 5.55 21.01 -14.97
N PHE A 235 4.56 20.11 -14.87
CA PHE A 235 3.21 20.47 -14.45
C PHE A 235 3.12 20.64 -12.94
N MET A 236 2.39 21.68 -12.55
CA MET A 236 2.02 21.98 -11.18
C MET A 236 0.50 22.12 -11.10
N ALA A 237 -0.10 21.52 -10.08
CA ALA A 237 -1.50 21.72 -9.71
C ALA A 237 -1.59 22.37 -8.33
N ASP A 238 -2.73 22.98 -8.04
CA ASP A 238 -3.04 23.50 -6.72
C ASP A 238 -3.30 22.35 -5.75
N THR A 239 -2.31 22.07 -4.91
CA THR A 239 -2.36 21.05 -3.86
C THR A 239 -1.82 21.60 -2.55
N THR A 240 -2.20 20.98 -1.43
CA THR A 240 -1.62 21.32 -0.12
C THR A 240 -0.09 21.25 -0.12
N THR A 241 0.48 20.25 -0.81
CA THR A 241 1.93 20.09 -0.92
C THR A 241 2.56 21.23 -1.71
N THR A 242 1.96 21.58 -2.85
CA THR A 242 2.44 22.69 -3.69
C THR A 242 2.38 24.01 -2.92
N ARG A 243 1.28 24.29 -2.23
CA ARG A 243 1.12 25.49 -1.40
C ARG A 243 2.13 25.54 -0.25
N THR A 244 2.40 24.41 0.41
CA THR A 244 3.42 24.33 1.47
C THR A 244 4.82 24.63 0.96
N ASN A 245 5.16 24.15 -0.24
CA ASN A 245 6.51 24.26 -0.80
C ASN A 245 6.76 25.61 -1.50
N MET A 246 5.73 26.18 -2.13
CA MET A 246 5.88 27.37 -2.98
C MET A 246 5.23 28.62 -2.39
N GLY A 247 4.34 28.46 -1.42
CA GLY A 247 3.54 29.55 -0.83
C GLY A 247 2.24 29.81 -1.56
N ASP A 248 1.24 30.30 -0.82
CA ASP A 248 -0.13 30.53 -1.34
C ASP A 248 -0.14 31.59 -2.44
N ASP A 249 0.53 32.73 -2.22
CA ASP A 249 0.57 33.84 -3.18
C ASP A 249 1.15 33.42 -4.55
N PHE A 250 2.18 32.55 -4.51
CA PHE A 250 2.76 32.01 -5.74
C PHE A 250 1.76 31.10 -6.47
N VAL A 251 1.17 30.15 -5.75
CA VAL A 251 0.22 29.20 -6.35
C VAL A 251 -0.99 29.93 -6.92
N ASP A 252 -1.57 30.84 -6.16
CA ASP A 252 -2.71 31.63 -6.63
C ASP A 252 -2.37 32.39 -7.92
N ALA A 253 -1.19 33.03 -7.97
CA ALA A 253 -0.79 33.82 -9.16
C ALA A 253 -0.60 32.91 -10.39
N VAL A 254 0.13 31.81 -10.28
CA VAL A 254 0.47 30.97 -11.45
C VAL A 254 -0.72 30.18 -11.98
N MET A 255 -1.70 29.83 -11.12
CA MET A 255 -2.94 29.16 -11.54
C MET A 255 -3.87 30.06 -12.35
N PHE A 256 -3.65 31.41 -12.35
CA PHE A 256 -4.39 32.33 -13.20
C PHE A 256 -3.66 32.73 -14.51
N MET A 257 -2.44 32.21 -14.73
CA MET A 257 -1.66 32.55 -15.92
C MET A 257 -2.15 31.80 -17.16
N ASP A 258 -2.28 32.52 -18.27
CA ASP A 258 -2.47 31.92 -19.58
C ASP A 258 -1.15 31.40 -20.19
N ALA A 259 -1.26 30.45 -21.12
CA ALA A 259 -0.09 29.95 -21.83
C ALA A 259 0.62 31.07 -22.60
N GLY A 260 1.89 31.29 -22.32
CA GLY A 260 2.72 32.37 -22.87
C GLY A 260 2.99 33.50 -21.88
N ASP A 261 2.25 33.61 -20.81
CA ASP A 261 2.44 34.62 -19.79
C ASP A 261 3.76 34.48 -19.06
N VAL A 262 4.37 35.61 -18.73
CA VAL A 262 5.58 35.69 -17.91
C VAL A 262 5.31 36.61 -16.74
N GLU A 263 5.44 36.10 -15.50
CA GLU A 263 5.18 36.88 -14.29
C GLU A 263 6.32 36.73 -13.26
N GLY A 264 6.40 37.68 -12.34
CA GLY A 264 7.38 37.64 -11.23
C GLY A 264 7.83 39.08 -10.84
N VAL A 265 8.75 39.20 -9.95
CA VAL A 265 9.53 38.19 -9.25
C VAL A 265 8.73 37.68 -8.05
N PHE A 266 8.52 36.39 -7.94
CA PHE A 266 7.90 35.80 -6.76
C PHE A 266 8.96 35.38 -5.73
N GLU A 267 8.60 35.53 -4.47
CA GLU A 267 9.36 35.01 -3.34
C GLU A 267 8.65 33.78 -2.77
N THR A 268 9.27 32.64 -2.87
CA THR A 268 8.82 31.40 -2.26
C THR A 268 9.59 31.12 -0.96
N PRO A 269 9.26 30.11 -0.18
CA PRO A 269 10.03 29.75 1.02
C PRO A 269 11.54 29.56 0.76
N TYR A 270 11.92 29.05 -0.41
CA TYR A 270 13.30 28.66 -0.71
C TYR A 270 13.91 29.38 -1.92
N LEU A 271 13.11 30.00 -2.79
CA LEU A 271 13.54 30.53 -4.08
C LEU A 271 13.01 31.94 -4.31
N TYR A 272 13.74 32.70 -5.14
CA TYR A 272 13.21 33.83 -5.93
C TYR A 272 13.02 33.34 -7.37
N VAL A 273 11.85 33.57 -7.97
CA VAL A 273 11.55 33.03 -9.29
C VAL A 273 10.84 34.01 -10.20
N ILE A 274 11.19 33.96 -11.50
CA ILE A 274 10.36 34.49 -12.60
C ILE A 274 9.77 33.26 -13.29
N VAL A 275 8.48 33.26 -13.56
CA VAL A 275 7.76 32.12 -14.15
C VAL A 275 7.29 32.47 -15.56
N LYS A 276 7.34 31.46 -16.44
CA LYS A 276 6.63 31.48 -17.73
C LYS A 276 5.66 30.29 -17.71
N CYS A 277 4.38 30.54 -17.88
CA CYS A 277 3.39 29.52 -18.13
C CYS A 277 3.55 29.04 -19.58
N THR A 278 3.87 27.74 -19.76
CA THR A 278 4.01 27.16 -21.10
C THR A 278 2.76 26.41 -21.54
N VAL A 279 1.98 25.89 -20.60
CA VAL A 279 0.67 25.27 -20.83
C VAL A 279 -0.22 25.56 -19.63
N HIS A 280 -1.46 25.96 -19.89
CA HIS A 280 -2.54 25.92 -18.90
C HIS A 280 -3.50 24.81 -19.33
N ALA A 281 -3.68 23.81 -18.51
CA ALA A 281 -4.48 22.63 -18.81
C ALA A 281 -5.69 22.55 -17.88
N ASP A 282 -6.86 22.61 -18.48
CA ASP A 282 -8.13 22.38 -17.77
C ASP A 282 -8.20 20.98 -17.13
N PRO A 283 -9.06 20.81 -16.11
CA PRO A 283 -9.33 19.49 -15.55
C PRO A 283 -9.73 18.51 -16.64
N THR A 284 -9.07 17.35 -16.68
CA THR A 284 -9.28 16.36 -17.74
C THR A 284 -9.39 14.97 -17.14
N VAL A 285 -10.38 14.19 -17.59
CA VAL A 285 -10.49 12.77 -17.25
C VAL A 285 -9.69 11.97 -18.27
N LEU A 286 -8.67 11.25 -17.80
CA LEU A 286 -7.89 10.36 -18.66
C LEU A 286 -8.79 9.24 -19.20
N GLY A 287 -8.79 9.05 -20.51
CA GLY A 287 -9.43 7.94 -21.18
C GLY A 287 -8.68 6.62 -20.98
N LEU A 288 -9.29 5.53 -21.40
CA LEU A 288 -8.71 4.18 -21.22
C LEU A 288 -7.32 4.01 -21.86
N ASP A 289 -7.07 4.71 -22.95
CA ASP A 289 -5.85 4.56 -23.73
C ASP A 289 -4.82 5.68 -23.42
N ASP A 290 -5.17 6.61 -22.50
CA ASP A 290 -4.25 7.63 -22.01
C ASP A 290 -3.29 7.05 -20.97
N THR A 291 -2.07 7.60 -20.95
CA THR A 291 -1.03 7.17 -20.01
C THR A 291 -1.17 7.87 -18.66
N ILE A 292 -1.09 7.12 -17.57
CA ILE A 292 -0.92 7.64 -16.22
C ILE A 292 0.59 7.92 -16.05
N GLU A 293 0.98 9.19 -16.05
CA GLU A 293 2.40 9.60 -16.07
C GLU A 293 3.19 9.00 -14.89
N GLU A 294 2.60 8.93 -13.70
CA GLU A 294 3.23 8.40 -12.48
C GLU A 294 3.66 6.92 -12.64
N TYR A 295 2.87 6.12 -13.39
CA TYR A 295 3.11 4.68 -13.53
C TYR A 295 3.66 4.29 -14.90
N GLY A 296 3.63 5.19 -15.88
CA GLY A 296 4.09 4.92 -17.24
C GLY A 296 3.27 3.89 -18.02
N ILE A 297 2.05 3.58 -17.56
CA ILE A 297 1.12 2.63 -18.17
C ILE A 297 -0.21 3.31 -18.50
N THR A 298 -0.98 2.72 -19.42
CA THR A 298 -2.31 3.24 -19.74
C THR A 298 -3.31 2.98 -18.61
N VAL A 299 -4.38 3.80 -18.56
CA VAL A 299 -5.52 3.58 -17.63
C VAL A 299 -6.09 2.17 -17.82
N ARG A 300 -6.18 1.68 -19.05
CA ARG A 300 -6.62 0.31 -19.39
C ARG A 300 -5.75 -0.73 -18.70
N GLU A 301 -4.43 -0.60 -18.83
CA GLU A 301 -3.49 -1.54 -18.25
C GLU A 301 -3.51 -1.49 -16.72
N TYR A 302 -3.61 -0.31 -16.14
CA TYR A 302 -3.75 -0.13 -14.69
C TYR A 302 -4.99 -0.86 -14.15
N ILE A 303 -6.16 -0.67 -14.81
CA ILE A 303 -7.40 -1.34 -14.46
C ILE A 303 -7.29 -2.85 -14.66
N ARG A 304 -6.68 -3.30 -15.78
CA ARG A 304 -6.48 -4.72 -16.07
C ARG A 304 -5.70 -5.40 -14.96
N GLN A 305 -4.59 -4.80 -14.54
CA GLN A 305 -3.76 -5.34 -13.45
C GLN A 305 -4.52 -5.39 -12.11
N GLY A 306 -5.28 -4.34 -11.79
CA GLY A 306 -6.10 -4.29 -10.58
C GLY A 306 -7.19 -5.36 -10.56
N LEU A 307 -7.89 -5.55 -11.66
CA LEU A 307 -8.93 -6.59 -11.81
C LEU A 307 -8.33 -8.01 -11.80
N LEU A 308 -7.18 -8.21 -12.46
CA LEU A 308 -6.49 -9.51 -12.44
C LEU A 308 -6.03 -9.86 -11.03
N TYR A 309 -5.49 -8.90 -10.30
CA TYR A 309 -5.14 -9.09 -8.89
C TYR A 309 -6.38 -9.49 -8.07
N GLN A 310 -7.50 -8.80 -8.25
CA GLN A 310 -8.76 -9.12 -7.57
C GLN A 310 -9.25 -10.53 -7.92
N ASN A 311 -9.24 -10.91 -9.20
CA ASN A 311 -9.62 -12.24 -9.67
C ASN A 311 -8.72 -13.31 -9.04
N SER A 312 -7.41 -13.05 -8.93
CA SER A 312 -6.45 -13.96 -8.30
C SER A 312 -6.75 -14.15 -6.81
N GLN A 313 -7.14 -13.10 -6.11
CA GLN A 313 -7.55 -13.18 -4.70
C GLN A 313 -8.82 -14.03 -4.54
N TYR A 314 -9.83 -13.81 -5.39
CA TYR A 314 -11.06 -14.63 -5.37
C TYR A 314 -10.76 -16.09 -5.72
N ALA A 315 -9.91 -16.35 -6.71
CA ALA A 315 -9.50 -17.70 -7.07
C ALA A 315 -8.82 -18.41 -5.89
N PHE A 316 -7.96 -17.71 -5.16
CA PHE A 316 -7.30 -18.26 -3.96
C PHE A 316 -8.31 -18.59 -2.85
N ILE A 317 -9.25 -17.68 -2.55
CA ILE A 317 -10.30 -17.90 -1.55
C ILE A 317 -11.16 -19.10 -1.93
N ASN A 318 -11.55 -19.21 -3.19
CA ASN A 318 -12.33 -20.35 -3.67
C ASN A 318 -11.54 -21.66 -3.58
N ALA A 319 -10.28 -21.65 -4.01
CA ALA A 319 -9.39 -22.81 -3.92
C ALA A 319 -9.18 -23.27 -2.48
N TYR A 320 -9.03 -22.33 -1.54
CA TYR A 320 -8.95 -22.62 -0.11
C TYR A 320 -10.23 -23.26 0.42
N ASN A 321 -11.39 -22.66 0.09
CA ASN A 321 -12.69 -23.20 0.53
C ASN A 321 -12.98 -24.61 -0.04
N GLU A 322 -12.64 -24.84 -1.30
CA GLU A 322 -12.74 -26.18 -1.91
C GLU A 322 -11.83 -27.19 -1.21
N LEU A 323 -10.57 -26.81 -0.97
CA LEU A 323 -9.61 -27.66 -0.26
C LEU A 323 -10.12 -28.02 1.14
N LEU A 324 -10.61 -27.04 1.88
CA LEU A 324 -11.20 -27.27 3.20
C LEU A 324 -12.43 -28.17 3.15
N ALA A 325 -13.31 -27.97 2.20
CA ALA A 325 -14.48 -28.82 2.02
C ALA A 325 -14.06 -30.29 1.76
N ASP A 326 -13.05 -30.50 0.92
CA ASP A 326 -12.47 -31.82 0.65
C ASP A 326 -11.88 -32.45 1.91
N LEU A 327 -11.12 -31.70 2.72
CA LEU A 327 -10.55 -32.16 3.96
C LEU A 327 -11.61 -32.47 5.01
N ARG A 328 -12.63 -31.63 5.16
CA ARG A 328 -13.77 -31.85 6.06
C ARG A 328 -14.54 -33.14 5.70
N ASN A 329 -14.77 -33.38 4.40
CA ASN A 329 -15.45 -34.60 3.92
C ASN A 329 -14.65 -35.87 4.19
N GLN A 330 -13.32 -35.81 4.25
CA GLN A 330 -12.44 -36.94 4.51
C GLN A 330 -12.22 -37.17 6.00
N ALA A 331 -12.43 -36.17 6.84
CA ALA A 331 -12.16 -36.21 8.27
C ALA A 331 -13.35 -36.73 9.08
N LYS A 332 -13.06 -37.32 10.22
CA LYS A 332 -14.05 -37.59 11.26
C LYS A 332 -14.03 -36.44 12.27
N ILE A 333 -15.06 -35.58 12.21
CA ILE A 333 -15.24 -34.42 13.08
C ILE A 333 -16.41 -34.70 14.04
N ASN A 334 -16.20 -34.49 15.35
CA ASN A 334 -17.24 -34.60 16.36
C ASN A 334 -17.26 -33.34 17.23
N ILE A 335 -18.27 -32.48 17.04
CA ILE A 335 -18.51 -31.28 17.82
C ILE A 335 -19.28 -31.65 19.07
N ILE A 336 -18.75 -31.33 20.24
CA ILE A 336 -19.28 -31.68 21.57
C ILE A 336 -19.86 -30.41 22.23
N LEU A 337 -19.52 -29.24 21.72
CA LEU A 337 -20.03 -27.95 22.20
C LEU A 337 -21.56 -27.99 22.23
N LYS A 338 -22.15 -27.66 23.39
CA LYS A 338 -23.61 -27.66 23.64
C LYS A 338 -24.18 -26.26 23.57
#